data_a2ef205281fc527c05686dcba303d2dd
#
_entry.id   a2ef205281fc527c05686dcba303d2dd
#
_cell.length_a   1.000
_cell.length_b   1.000
_cell.length_c   1.000
_cell.angle_alpha   90.00
_cell.angle_beta   90.00
_cell.angle_gamma   90.00
#
_symmetry.space_group_name_H-M   'P 1'
#
loop_
_entity.id
_entity.type
_entity.pdbx_description
1 polymer ?
#
loop_
_entity_poly.entity_id
_entity_poly.type
_entity_poly.pdbx_seq_one_letter_code
_entity_poly.pdbx_strand_id
1 'polypeptide(L)'
;MTSELLGFTMFGVTMVALLLGFPVALTIAGSALIFAFIGDYFDLINFGMLSLYPLRIFGIMKAETLVAVPLFVFMGVMLEKSNIAVELLEAMGKLFGKKPGGLGISVVIVGALLAASTGIVGATVVTMGLMSLPVMLKAGYSSRLSSGLICASGTLGQIIPPSIVLVLLAEILQGANEQASEMKGQLVPDNPVTAIDLFAGALFPGLLLVFLYLSYQIILSLIHISEPTRLTM
;
A
#
# COMPACT_ATOMS: atom_id res chain seq x y z
N MET A 1 5.30 -11.35 36.01
CA MET A 1 5.33 -11.11 34.55
C MET A 1 5.90 -9.73 34.33
N THR A 2 6.88 -9.55 33.48
CA THR A 2 7.44 -8.21 33.20
C THR A 2 6.58 -7.51 32.15
N SER A 3 6.55 -6.19 32.13
CA SER A 3 5.81 -5.39 31.13
C SER A 3 6.22 -5.73 29.70
N GLU A 4 7.50 -6.03 29.50
CA GLU A 4 8.05 -6.45 28.21
C GLU A 4 7.46 -7.80 27.73
N LEU A 5 7.39 -8.79 28.65
CA LEU A 5 6.82 -10.10 28.33
C LEU A 5 5.32 -9.99 27.98
N LEU A 6 4.58 -9.10 28.66
CA LEU A 6 3.19 -8.81 28.36
C LEU A 6 3.05 -8.26 26.92
N GLY A 7 3.93 -7.33 26.53
CA GLY A 7 3.94 -6.77 25.17
C GLY A 7 4.24 -7.83 24.10
N PHE A 8 5.25 -8.66 24.29
CA PHE A 8 5.57 -9.73 23.33
C PHE A 8 4.48 -10.78 23.22
N THR A 9 3.84 -11.16 24.34
CA THR A 9 2.72 -12.12 24.31
C THR A 9 1.49 -11.52 23.63
N MET A 10 1.18 -10.24 23.86
CA MET A 10 0.11 -9.53 23.15
C MET A 10 0.36 -9.56 21.65
N PHE A 11 1.58 -9.20 21.21
CA PHE A 11 1.93 -9.22 19.79
C PHE A 11 1.79 -10.61 19.18
N GLY A 12 2.30 -11.65 19.86
CA GLY A 12 2.19 -13.04 19.39
C GLY A 12 0.74 -13.51 19.27
N VAL A 13 -0.10 -13.25 20.28
CA VAL A 13 -1.53 -13.61 20.27
C VAL A 13 -2.27 -12.87 19.15
N THR A 14 -1.97 -11.58 18.96
CA THR A 14 -2.56 -10.78 17.88
C THR A 14 -2.20 -11.35 16.51
N MET A 15 -0.93 -11.73 16.30
CA MET A 15 -0.48 -12.34 15.05
C MET A 15 -1.19 -13.68 14.77
N VAL A 16 -1.30 -14.54 15.79
CA VAL A 16 -2.02 -15.81 15.65
C VAL A 16 -3.50 -15.58 15.32
N ALA A 17 -4.15 -14.62 15.99
CA ALA A 17 -5.55 -14.28 15.72
C ALA A 17 -5.75 -13.72 14.29
N LEU A 18 -4.83 -12.93 13.78
CA LEU A 18 -4.84 -12.46 12.39
C LEU A 18 -4.69 -13.61 11.39
N LEU A 19 -3.83 -14.58 11.67
CA LEU A 19 -3.65 -15.78 10.83
C LEU A 19 -4.90 -16.68 10.82
N LEU A 20 -5.73 -16.64 11.85
CA LEU A 20 -7.02 -17.33 11.89
C LEU A 20 -8.10 -16.65 11.03
N GLY A 21 -7.80 -15.49 10.45
CA GLY A 21 -8.69 -14.80 9.51
C GLY A 21 -9.69 -13.83 10.16
N PHE A 22 -9.51 -13.46 11.42
CA PHE A 22 -10.36 -12.45 12.04
C PHE A 22 -10.13 -11.04 11.43
N PRO A 23 -11.16 -10.17 11.40
CA PRO A 23 -11.04 -8.81 10.90
C PRO A 23 -9.95 -8.03 11.64
N VAL A 24 -8.99 -7.45 10.91
CA VAL A 24 -7.77 -6.84 11.45
C VAL A 24 -8.07 -5.80 12.53
N ALA A 25 -8.99 -4.86 12.25
CA ALA A 25 -9.32 -3.77 13.18
C ALA A 25 -9.86 -4.31 14.52
N LEU A 26 -10.78 -5.28 14.47
CA LEU A 26 -11.37 -5.89 15.67
C LEU A 26 -10.36 -6.75 16.43
N THR A 27 -9.48 -7.45 15.71
CA THR A 27 -8.45 -8.29 16.33
C THR A 27 -7.44 -7.44 17.09
N ILE A 28 -6.94 -6.36 16.49
CA ILE A 28 -5.99 -5.45 17.16
C ILE A 28 -6.64 -4.77 18.35
N ALA A 29 -7.85 -4.22 18.19
CA ALA A 29 -8.55 -3.56 19.28
C ALA A 29 -8.91 -4.53 20.41
N GLY A 30 -9.42 -5.72 20.07
CA GLY A 30 -9.79 -6.74 21.06
C GLY A 30 -8.59 -7.28 21.83
N SER A 31 -7.50 -7.61 21.14
CA SER A 31 -6.26 -8.05 21.81
C SER A 31 -5.70 -6.97 22.73
N ALA A 32 -5.66 -5.71 22.29
CA ALA A 32 -5.20 -4.59 23.11
C ALA A 32 -6.04 -4.44 24.39
N LEU A 33 -7.38 -4.53 24.30
CA LEU A 33 -8.26 -4.48 25.45
C LEU A 33 -8.06 -5.66 26.40
N ILE A 34 -8.00 -6.89 25.89
CA ILE A 34 -7.78 -8.08 26.72
C ILE A 34 -6.47 -7.97 27.48
N PHE A 35 -5.39 -7.57 26.80
CA PHE A 35 -4.08 -7.42 27.43
C PHE A 35 -3.99 -6.20 28.35
N ALA A 36 -4.80 -5.16 28.16
CA ALA A 36 -4.94 -4.05 29.11
C ALA A 36 -5.57 -4.55 30.43
N PHE A 37 -6.63 -5.37 30.37
CA PHE A 37 -7.21 -6.00 31.57
C PHE A 37 -6.24 -6.94 32.27
N ILE A 38 -5.50 -7.76 31.51
CA ILE A 38 -4.49 -8.64 32.08
C ILE A 38 -3.38 -7.83 32.74
N GLY A 39 -2.92 -6.75 32.08
CA GLY A 39 -1.87 -5.88 32.61
C GLY A 39 -2.30 -5.14 33.88
N ASP A 40 -3.53 -4.70 33.96
CA ASP A 40 -4.10 -4.09 35.16
C ASP A 40 -4.20 -5.08 36.32
N TYR A 41 -4.64 -6.31 36.04
CA TYR A 41 -4.72 -7.38 37.06
C TYR A 41 -3.34 -7.71 37.66
N PHE A 42 -2.26 -7.57 36.90
CA PHE A 42 -0.89 -7.78 37.40
C PHE A 42 -0.18 -6.50 37.83
N ASP A 43 -0.88 -5.38 38.00
CA ASP A 43 -0.33 -4.06 38.33
C ASP A 43 0.79 -3.59 37.39
N LEU A 44 0.78 -4.03 36.14
CA LEU A 44 1.76 -3.67 35.11
C LEU A 44 1.34 -2.45 34.29
N ILE A 45 0.02 -2.24 34.15
CA ILE A 45 -0.60 -1.16 33.39
C ILE A 45 -1.72 -0.58 34.22
N ASN A 46 -1.83 0.74 34.27
CA ASN A 46 -2.96 1.39 34.91
C ASN A 46 -4.13 1.47 33.93
N PHE A 47 -5.24 0.81 34.24
CA PHE A 47 -6.47 0.81 33.41
C PHE A 47 -7.05 2.24 33.23
N GLY A 48 -6.75 3.15 34.16
CA GLY A 48 -7.07 4.56 34.03
C GLY A 48 -6.52 5.22 32.77
N MET A 49 -5.47 4.67 32.16
CA MET A 49 -4.94 5.15 30.88
C MET A 49 -5.96 5.02 29.74
N LEU A 50 -6.94 4.10 29.84
CA LEU A 50 -8.02 3.99 28.85
C LEU A 50 -8.93 5.24 28.83
N SER A 51 -8.95 6.03 29.89
CA SER A 51 -9.68 7.31 29.90
C SER A 51 -9.11 8.33 28.90
N LEU A 52 -7.86 8.15 28.45
CA LEU A 52 -7.23 8.97 27.42
C LEU A 52 -7.67 8.59 26.00
N TYR A 53 -8.31 7.42 25.84
CA TYR A 53 -8.71 6.91 24.52
C TYR A 53 -9.65 7.85 23.75
N PRO A 54 -10.71 8.45 24.39
CA PRO A 54 -11.56 9.42 23.70
C PRO A 54 -10.79 10.66 23.22
N LEU A 55 -9.82 11.15 24.00
CA LEU A 55 -8.98 12.28 23.61
C LEU A 55 -8.10 11.92 22.41
N ARG A 56 -7.57 10.69 22.38
CA ARG A 56 -6.76 10.19 21.25
C ARG A 56 -7.60 10.07 19.98
N ILE A 57 -8.81 9.52 20.09
CA ILE A 57 -9.75 9.46 18.94
C ILE A 57 -10.06 10.88 18.43
N PHE A 58 -10.36 11.80 19.33
CA PHE A 58 -10.67 13.17 18.97
C PHE A 58 -9.48 13.88 18.30
N GLY A 59 -8.26 13.62 18.77
CA GLY A 59 -7.04 14.09 18.11
C GLY A 59 -6.92 13.58 16.66
N ILE A 60 -7.14 12.28 16.45
CA ILE A 60 -7.13 11.66 15.13
C ILE A 60 -8.22 12.26 14.22
N MET A 61 -9.42 12.49 14.74
CA MET A 61 -10.53 13.10 13.98
C MET A 61 -10.23 14.55 13.55
N LYS A 62 -9.40 15.27 14.30
CA LYS A 62 -8.97 16.64 13.98
C LYS A 62 -7.74 16.70 13.06
N ALA A 63 -7.06 15.58 12.81
CA ALA A 63 -5.87 15.56 11.98
C ALA A 63 -6.22 15.87 10.52
N GLU A 64 -5.87 17.04 10.03
CA GLU A 64 -6.16 17.49 8.66
C GLU A 64 -5.52 16.59 7.61
N THR A 65 -4.34 16.05 7.90
CA THR A 65 -3.62 15.11 7.02
C THR A 65 -4.45 13.86 6.73
N LEU A 66 -5.23 13.38 7.70
CA LEU A 66 -6.02 12.16 7.55
C LEU A 66 -7.27 12.34 6.67
N VAL A 67 -7.71 13.57 6.40
CA VAL A 67 -8.80 13.86 5.44
C VAL A 67 -8.43 13.39 4.03
N ALA A 68 -7.14 13.35 3.71
CA ALA A 68 -6.66 12.83 2.44
C ALA A 68 -7.04 11.35 2.20
N VAL A 69 -7.14 10.54 3.26
CA VAL A 69 -7.43 9.08 3.14
C VAL A 69 -8.79 8.81 2.49
N PRO A 70 -9.94 9.33 3.01
CA PRO A 70 -11.23 9.12 2.36
C PRO A 70 -11.30 9.73 0.95
N LEU A 71 -10.62 10.83 0.70
CA LEU A 71 -10.57 11.44 -0.63
C LEU A 71 -9.81 10.57 -1.63
N PHE A 72 -8.69 9.96 -1.24
CA PHE A 72 -7.97 9.01 -2.10
C PHE A 72 -8.76 7.73 -2.35
N VAL A 73 -9.45 7.20 -1.32
CA VAL A 73 -10.36 6.06 -1.49
C VAL A 73 -11.47 6.40 -2.48
N PHE A 74 -12.08 7.57 -2.34
CA PHE A 74 -13.12 8.03 -3.25
C PHE A 74 -12.59 8.15 -4.70
N MET A 75 -11.44 8.79 -4.88
CA MET A 75 -10.78 8.90 -6.19
C MET A 75 -10.49 7.52 -6.79
N GLY A 76 -9.96 6.58 -6.00
CA GLY A 76 -9.67 5.22 -6.45
C GLY A 76 -10.93 4.47 -6.91
N VAL A 77 -12.01 4.54 -6.14
CA VAL A 77 -13.30 3.93 -6.49
C VAL A 77 -13.90 4.56 -7.74
N MET A 78 -13.78 5.88 -7.91
CA MET A 78 -14.25 6.57 -9.12
C MET A 78 -13.48 6.12 -10.36
N LEU A 79 -12.15 6.00 -10.26
CA LEU A 79 -11.32 5.51 -11.38
C LEU A 79 -11.60 4.05 -11.71
N GLU A 80 -11.83 3.20 -10.71
CA GLU A 80 -12.22 1.81 -10.92
C GLU A 80 -13.56 1.69 -11.65
N LYS A 81 -14.57 2.44 -11.21
CA LYS A 81 -15.92 2.39 -11.79
C LYS A 81 -16.07 3.11 -13.14
N SER A 82 -15.17 4.03 -13.48
CA SER A 82 -15.22 4.79 -14.73
C SER A 82 -14.73 4.03 -15.97
N ASN A 83 -14.26 2.78 -15.82
CA ASN A 83 -13.63 1.97 -16.87
C ASN A 83 -12.35 2.59 -17.49
N ILE A 84 -11.86 3.72 -16.98
CA ILE A 84 -10.62 4.37 -17.46
C ILE A 84 -9.43 3.40 -17.41
N ALA A 85 -9.38 2.56 -16.40
CA ALA A 85 -8.35 1.52 -16.26
C ALA A 85 -8.33 0.55 -17.45
N VAL A 86 -9.52 0.14 -17.92
CA VAL A 86 -9.69 -0.76 -19.07
C VAL A 86 -9.21 -0.08 -20.33
N GLU A 87 -9.74 1.12 -20.60
CA GLU A 87 -9.42 1.90 -21.79
C GLU A 87 -7.93 2.23 -21.88
N LEU A 88 -7.31 2.57 -20.73
CA LEU A 88 -5.87 2.83 -20.63
C LEU A 88 -5.05 1.59 -20.97
N LEU A 89 -5.44 0.42 -20.43
CA LEU A 89 -4.76 -0.85 -20.73
C LEU A 89 -4.88 -1.23 -22.19
N GLU A 90 -6.08 -1.05 -22.79
CA GLU A 90 -6.30 -1.31 -24.22
C GLU A 90 -5.48 -0.37 -25.10
N ALA A 91 -5.47 0.93 -24.78
CA ALA A 91 -4.70 1.92 -25.51
C ALA A 91 -3.20 1.62 -25.48
N MET A 92 -2.66 1.29 -24.28
CA MET A 92 -1.26 0.91 -24.10
C MET A 92 -0.95 -0.43 -24.77
N GLY A 93 -1.88 -1.39 -24.73
CA GLY A 93 -1.77 -2.66 -25.43
C GLY A 93 -1.69 -2.47 -26.95
N LYS A 94 -2.47 -1.55 -27.53
CA LYS A 94 -2.40 -1.17 -28.96
C LYS A 94 -1.07 -0.48 -29.30
N LEU A 95 -0.55 0.35 -28.40
CA LEU A 95 0.71 1.09 -28.61
C LEU A 95 1.94 0.17 -28.60
N PHE A 96 2.00 -0.75 -27.68
CA PHE A 96 3.15 -1.64 -27.46
C PHE A 96 2.95 -3.07 -27.95
N GLY A 97 1.72 -3.48 -28.24
CA GLY A 97 1.34 -4.88 -28.50
C GLY A 97 2.02 -5.54 -29.72
N LYS A 98 2.58 -4.74 -30.64
CA LYS A 98 3.34 -5.28 -31.79
C LYS A 98 4.80 -5.63 -31.44
N LYS A 99 5.29 -5.22 -30.27
CA LYS A 99 6.66 -5.47 -29.84
C LYS A 99 6.72 -6.68 -28.91
N PRO A 100 7.77 -7.51 -28.98
CA PRO A 100 7.97 -8.57 -28.00
C PRO A 100 7.95 -7.97 -26.58
N GLY A 101 7.20 -8.56 -25.66
CA GLY A 101 7.06 -8.04 -24.30
C GLY A 101 6.18 -6.79 -24.13
N GLY A 102 5.65 -6.24 -25.22
CA GLY A 102 4.89 -4.99 -25.20
C GLY A 102 3.68 -5.00 -24.26
N LEU A 103 2.98 -6.12 -24.18
CA LEU A 103 1.83 -6.26 -23.27
C LEU A 103 2.28 -6.23 -21.80
N GLY A 104 3.41 -6.87 -21.45
CA GLY A 104 3.96 -6.79 -20.09
C GLY A 104 4.41 -5.37 -19.72
N ILE A 105 5.01 -4.65 -20.64
CA ILE A 105 5.38 -3.23 -20.47
C ILE A 105 4.10 -2.40 -20.21
N SER A 106 3.04 -2.63 -21.00
CA SER A 106 1.74 -1.96 -20.81
C SER A 106 1.16 -2.21 -19.42
N VAL A 107 1.22 -3.46 -18.94
CA VAL A 107 0.74 -3.83 -17.60
C VAL A 107 1.53 -3.12 -16.50
N VAL A 108 2.86 -3.00 -16.62
CA VAL A 108 3.68 -2.28 -15.61
C VAL A 108 3.34 -0.79 -15.60
N ILE A 109 3.27 -0.15 -16.77
CA ILE A 109 2.99 1.29 -16.85
C ILE A 109 1.58 1.60 -16.36
N VAL A 110 0.58 0.86 -16.85
CA VAL A 110 -0.82 1.06 -16.42
C VAL A 110 -0.98 0.73 -14.94
N GLY A 111 -0.35 -0.36 -14.48
CA GLY A 111 -0.32 -0.71 -13.06
C GLY A 111 0.27 0.40 -12.20
N ALA A 112 1.39 0.99 -12.58
CA ALA A 112 1.99 2.11 -11.87
C ALA A 112 1.09 3.35 -11.84
N LEU A 113 0.45 3.71 -12.95
CA LEU A 113 -0.48 4.84 -13.05
C LEU A 113 -1.74 4.63 -12.21
N LEU A 114 -2.36 3.44 -12.30
CA LEU A 114 -3.54 3.10 -11.50
C LEU A 114 -3.19 2.99 -10.02
N ALA A 115 -2.07 2.36 -9.70
CA ALA A 115 -1.59 2.23 -8.35
C ALA A 115 -1.37 3.60 -7.69
N ALA A 116 -0.73 4.52 -8.39
CA ALA A 116 -0.53 5.91 -7.93
C ALA A 116 -1.86 6.65 -7.71
N SER A 117 -2.90 6.34 -8.49
CA SER A 117 -4.19 7.02 -8.38
C SER A 117 -5.14 6.40 -7.34
N THR A 118 -5.05 5.09 -7.07
CA THR A 118 -5.99 4.40 -6.18
C THR A 118 -5.51 4.33 -4.73
N GLY A 119 -4.21 4.25 -4.51
CA GLY A 119 -3.62 4.08 -3.17
C GLY A 119 -4.03 2.79 -2.45
N ILE A 120 -4.80 1.89 -3.08
CA ILE A 120 -5.32 0.65 -2.51
C ILE A 120 -4.82 -0.55 -3.33
N VAL A 121 -3.82 -1.26 -2.78
CA VAL A 121 -3.18 -2.40 -3.47
C VAL A 121 -4.17 -3.50 -3.83
N GLY A 122 -5.00 -3.92 -2.88
CA GLY A 122 -5.89 -5.06 -3.09
C GLY A 122 -6.85 -4.86 -4.27
N ALA A 123 -7.52 -3.73 -4.33
CA ALA A 123 -8.42 -3.39 -5.43
C ALA A 123 -7.67 -3.32 -6.76
N THR A 124 -6.53 -2.63 -6.80
CA THR A 124 -5.72 -2.49 -8.01
C THR A 124 -5.22 -3.82 -8.54
N VAL A 125 -4.68 -4.69 -7.68
CA VAL A 125 -4.18 -6.02 -8.07
C VAL A 125 -5.31 -6.90 -8.60
N VAL A 126 -6.48 -6.91 -7.93
CA VAL A 126 -7.64 -7.69 -8.37
C VAL A 126 -8.16 -7.17 -9.73
N THR A 127 -8.35 -5.87 -9.86
CA THR A 127 -8.83 -5.25 -11.13
C THR A 127 -7.85 -5.53 -12.27
N MET A 128 -6.56 -5.28 -12.06
CA MET A 128 -5.51 -5.59 -13.04
C MET A 128 -5.46 -7.08 -13.36
N GLY A 129 -5.65 -7.95 -12.36
CA GLY A 129 -5.69 -9.40 -12.53
C GLY A 129 -6.82 -9.85 -13.43
N LEU A 130 -8.03 -9.39 -13.16
CA LEU A 130 -9.21 -9.74 -13.95
C LEU A 130 -9.11 -9.29 -15.42
N MET A 131 -8.49 -8.14 -15.66
CA MET A 131 -8.39 -7.55 -17.00
C MET A 131 -7.16 -8.03 -17.77
N SER A 132 -5.99 -8.02 -17.15
CA SER A 132 -4.71 -8.26 -17.83
C SER A 132 -4.34 -9.73 -17.92
N LEU A 133 -4.64 -10.53 -16.87
CA LEU A 133 -4.21 -11.93 -16.84
C LEU A 133 -4.76 -12.78 -18.02
N PRO A 134 -6.06 -12.73 -18.35
CA PRO A 134 -6.58 -13.49 -19.49
C PRO A 134 -5.94 -13.10 -20.83
N VAL A 135 -5.66 -11.81 -20.99
CA VAL A 135 -5.04 -11.28 -22.22
C VAL A 135 -3.58 -11.70 -22.32
N MET A 136 -2.83 -11.64 -21.21
CA MET A 136 -1.44 -12.08 -21.16
C MET A 136 -1.30 -13.58 -21.43
N LEU A 137 -2.18 -14.41 -20.86
CA LEU A 137 -2.17 -15.86 -21.10
C LEU A 137 -2.48 -16.19 -22.57
N LYS A 138 -3.46 -15.51 -23.17
CA LYS A 138 -3.77 -15.65 -24.62
C LYS A 138 -2.61 -15.21 -25.51
N ALA A 139 -1.82 -14.24 -25.06
CA ALA A 139 -0.63 -13.76 -25.77
C ALA A 139 0.62 -14.65 -25.54
N GLY A 140 0.47 -15.80 -24.86
CA GLY A 140 1.56 -16.78 -24.66
C GLY A 140 2.45 -16.52 -23.45
N TYR A 141 2.11 -15.56 -22.59
CA TYR A 141 2.87 -15.37 -21.35
C TYR A 141 2.62 -16.52 -20.36
N SER A 142 3.66 -16.93 -19.64
CA SER A 142 3.49 -17.93 -18.58
C SER A 142 2.62 -17.36 -17.45
N SER A 143 1.83 -18.22 -16.81
CA SER A 143 0.96 -17.82 -15.69
C SER A 143 1.77 -17.22 -14.53
N ARG A 144 2.97 -17.78 -14.26
CA ARG A 144 3.86 -17.29 -13.19
C ARG A 144 4.35 -15.87 -13.46
N LEU A 145 4.77 -15.59 -14.70
CA LEU A 145 5.24 -14.25 -15.08
C LEU A 145 4.08 -13.25 -15.06
N SER A 146 2.93 -13.61 -15.63
CA SER A 146 1.76 -12.73 -15.70
C SER A 146 1.25 -12.35 -14.32
N SER A 147 1.02 -13.33 -13.44
CA SER A 147 0.56 -13.06 -12.08
C SER A 147 1.58 -12.28 -11.26
N GLY A 148 2.87 -12.65 -11.35
CA GLY A 148 3.94 -11.92 -10.66
C GLY A 148 4.03 -10.46 -11.10
N LEU A 149 3.94 -10.20 -12.39
CA LEU A 149 4.01 -8.85 -12.94
C LEU A 149 2.80 -7.99 -12.52
N ILE A 150 1.60 -8.56 -12.56
CA ILE A 150 0.37 -7.88 -12.12
C ILE A 150 0.45 -7.55 -10.62
N CYS A 151 0.85 -8.50 -9.80
CA CYS A 151 1.01 -8.26 -8.36
C CYS A 151 2.08 -7.20 -8.08
N ALA A 152 3.23 -7.30 -8.71
CA ALA A 152 4.32 -6.34 -8.54
C ALA A 152 3.92 -4.94 -8.98
N SER A 153 3.30 -4.78 -10.16
CA SER A 153 2.86 -3.46 -10.65
C SER A 153 1.73 -2.86 -9.81
N GLY A 154 0.79 -3.70 -9.35
CA GLY A 154 -0.31 -3.23 -8.51
C GLY A 154 0.12 -2.80 -7.10
N THR A 155 1.24 -3.33 -6.57
CA THR A 155 1.76 -2.93 -5.26
C THR A 155 2.49 -1.58 -5.28
N LEU A 156 2.85 -1.05 -6.44
CA LEU A 156 3.51 0.25 -6.57
C LEU A 156 2.71 1.41 -5.98
N GLY A 157 1.38 1.28 -5.86
CA GLY A 157 0.50 2.30 -5.29
C GLY A 157 0.73 2.64 -3.82
N GLN A 158 1.45 1.79 -3.09
CA GLN A 158 1.83 2.09 -1.72
C GLN A 158 3.12 2.92 -1.64
N ILE A 159 3.89 2.99 -2.72
CA ILE A 159 5.19 3.65 -2.77
C ILE A 159 5.13 4.92 -3.61
N ILE A 160 4.41 4.88 -4.75
CA ILE A 160 4.29 6.04 -5.64
C ILE A 160 3.24 7.00 -5.07
N PRO A 161 3.58 8.29 -4.85
CA PRO A 161 2.60 9.28 -4.42
C PRO A 161 1.51 9.55 -5.48
N PRO A 162 0.27 9.81 -5.03
CA PRO A 162 -0.24 9.89 -3.67
C PRO A 162 -0.56 8.51 -3.07
N SER A 163 -0.05 8.21 -1.88
CA SER A 163 -0.21 6.92 -1.20
C SER A 163 -0.84 7.10 0.17
N ILE A 164 -1.84 6.28 0.49
CA ILE A 164 -2.49 6.27 1.80
C ILE A 164 -1.50 5.90 2.91
N VAL A 165 -0.58 4.95 2.64
CA VAL A 165 0.44 4.55 3.61
C VAL A 165 1.38 5.70 3.93
N LEU A 166 1.80 6.47 2.93
CA LEU A 166 2.65 7.64 3.17
C LEU A 166 1.94 8.74 3.95
N VAL A 167 0.62 8.93 3.75
CA VAL A 167 -0.18 9.87 4.56
C VAL A 167 -0.23 9.44 6.02
N LEU A 168 -0.54 8.15 6.27
CA LEU A 168 -0.57 7.61 7.63
C LEU A 168 0.81 7.65 8.30
N LEU A 169 1.86 7.36 7.54
CA LEU A 169 3.24 7.44 8.03
C LEU A 169 3.63 8.89 8.35
N ALA A 170 3.22 9.85 7.52
CA ALA A 170 3.45 11.27 7.78
C ALA A 170 2.82 11.72 9.10
N GLU A 171 1.58 11.33 9.37
CA GLU A 171 0.90 11.64 10.62
C GLU A 171 1.64 11.09 11.85
N ILE A 172 2.10 9.83 11.76
CA ILE A 172 2.86 9.21 12.85
C ILE A 172 4.21 9.91 13.06
N LEU A 173 4.94 10.20 11.97
CA LEU A 173 6.24 10.84 12.03
C LEU A 173 6.15 12.30 12.49
N GLN A 174 5.09 13.02 12.10
CA GLN A 174 4.82 14.38 12.57
C GLN A 174 4.62 14.36 14.10
N GLY A 175 3.75 13.50 14.62
CA GLY A 175 3.54 13.38 16.06
C GLY A 175 4.79 12.99 16.83
N ALA A 176 5.62 12.08 16.27
CA ALA A 176 6.89 11.71 16.88
C ALA A 176 7.91 12.88 16.86
N ASN A 177 7.93 13.67 15.80
CA ASN A 177 8.79 14.84 15.67
C ASN A 177 8.41 15.95 16.67
N GLU A 178 7.12 16.18 16.86
CA GLU A 178 6.59 17.11 17.87
C GLU A 178 7.01 16.68 19.28
N GLN A 179 6.79 15.41 19.64
CA GLN A 179 7.23 14.87 20.94
C GLN A 179 8.74 14.99 21.17
N ALA A 180 9.54 14.69 20.13
CA ALA A 180 10.99 14.82 20.22
C ALA A 180 11.44 16.28 20.43
N SER A 181 10.71 17.24 19.86
CA SER A 181 10.97 18.67 20.02
C SER A 181 10.60 19.17 21.41
N GLU A 182 9.48 18.73 21.95
CA GLU A 182 9.06 19.00 23.34
C GLU A 182 10.10 18.48 24.34
N MET A 183 10.64 17.26 24.12
CA MET A 183 11.70 16.71 24.95
C MET A 183 13.00 17.53 24.93
N LYS A 184 13.24 18.27 23.84
CA LYS A 184 14.37 19.22 23.72
C LYS A 184 14.05 20.62 24.26
N GLY A 185 12.83 20.83 24.78
CA GLY A 185 12.37 22.13 25.28
C GLY A 185 11.99 23.12 24.16
N GLN A 186 11.74 22.63 22.97
CA GLN A 186 11.28 23.43 21.84
C GLN A 186 9.74 23.34 21.70
N LEU A 187 9.10 24.48 21.55
CA LEU A 187 7.63 24.53 21.37
C LEU A 187 7.20 24.11 19.95
N VAL A 188 8.09 24.23 18.98
CA VAL A 188 7.85 23.86 17.57
C VAL A 188 9.10 23.15 17.05
N PRO A 189 8.94 22.08 16.25
CA PRO A 189 10.07 21.43 15.60
C PRO A 189 10.80 22.39 14.64
N ASP A 190 12.14 22.40 14.68
CA ASP A 190 12.96 23.19 13.74
C ASP A 190 12.74 22.74 12.30
N ASN A 191 12.48 21.45 12.08
CA ASN A 191 12.18 20.86 10.78
C ASN A 191 10.91 20.01 10.90
N PRO A 192 9.71 20.57 10.68
CA PRO A 192 8.48 19.80 10.73
C PRO A 192 8.44 18.78 9.59
N VAL A 193 8.11 17.54 9.92
CA VAL A 193 7.91 16.48 8.93
C VAL A 193 6.49 16.60 8.36
N THR A 194 6.37 16.72 7.05
CA THR A 194 5.07 16.84 6.37
C THR A 194 4.80 15.65 5.43
N ALA A 195 3.54 15.45 5.04
CA ALA A 195 3.18 14.45 4.03
C ALA A 195 3.84 14.75 2.66
N ILE A 196 4.07 16.04 2.37
CA ILE A 196 4.73 16.46 1.13
C ILE A 196 6.19 16.00 1.10
N ASP A 197 6.89 16.07 2.23
CA ASP A 197 8.29 15.62 2.33
C ASP A 197 8.39 14.10 2.10
N LEU A 198 7.45 13.33 2.65
CA LEU A 198 7.39 11.89 2.42
C LEU A 198 7.06 11.58 0.97
N PHE A 199 6.15 12.32 0.35
CA PHE A 199 5.83 12.14 -1.07
C PHE A 199 7.03 12.44 -1.96
N ALA A 200 7.72 13.56 -1.71
CA ALA A 200 8.94 13.93 -2.44
C ALA A 200 10.04 12.85 -2.27
N GLY A 201 10.24 12.37 -1.04
CA GLY A 201 11.21 11.32 -0.74
C GLY A 201 10.87 9.97 -1.37
N ALA A 202 9.58 9.61 -1.47
CA ALA A 202 9.13 8.34 -2.01
C ALA A 202 9.07 8.31 -3.55
N LEU A 203 9.01 9.48 -4.20
CA LEU A 203 8.88 9.57 -5.65
C LEU A 203 10.06 8.91 -6.37
N PHE A 204 11.29 9.21 -5.95
CA PHE A 204 12.47 8.64 -6.59
C PHE A 204 12.58 7.11 -6.43
N PRO A 205 12.45 6.52 -5.24
CA PRO A 205 12.40 5.06 -5.08
C PRO A 205 11.25 4.41 -5.85
N GLY A 206 10.08 5.04 -5.90
CA GLY A 206 8.92 4.56 -6.65
C GLY A 206 9.21 4.49 -8.15
N LEU A 207 9.73 5.56 -8.75
CA LEU A 207 10.12 5.59 -10.15
C LEU A 207 11.26 4.62 -10.47
N LEU A 208 12.21 4.46 -9.55
CA LEU A 208 13.28 3.46 -9.69
C LEU A 208 12.71 2.03 -9.77
N LEU A 209 11.72 1.71 -8.93
CA LEU A 209 11.06 0.39 -8.98
C LEU A 209 10.31 0.18 -10.30
N VAL A 210 9.59 1.18 -10.79
CA VAL A 210 8.95 1.10 -12.13
C VAL A 210 10.00 0.80 -13.20
N PHE A 211 11.12 1.51 -13.17
CA PHE A 211 12.23 1.31 -14.12
C PHE A 211 12.81 -0.10 -14.02
N LEU A 212 13.00 -0.62 -12.81
CA LEU A 212 13.49 -1.98 -12.59
C LEU A 212 12.51 -3.04 -13.11
N TYR A 213 11.19 -2.86 -12.88
CA TYR A 213 10.18 -3.78 -13.40
C TYR A 213 10.11 -3.75 -14.94
N LEU A 214 10.21 -2.56 -15.55
CA LEU A 214 10.27 -2.43 -17.00
C LEU A 214 11.54 -3.08 -17.56
N SER A 215 12.69 -2.85 -16.93
CA SER A 215 13.96 -3.45 -17.33
C SER A 215 13.92 -4.97 -17.24
N TYR A 216 13.39 -5.51 -16.14
CA TYR A 216 13.20 -6.95 -15.96
C TYR A 216 12.29 -7.53 -17.05
N GLN A 217 11.16 -6.86 -17.34
CA GLN A 217 10.23 -7.29 -18.37
C GLN A 217 10.86 -7.27 -19.78
N ILE A 218 11.66 -6.25 -20.11
CA ILE A 218 12.36 -6.16 -21.38
C ILE A 218 13.39 -7.28 -21.50
N ILE A 219 14.19 -7.53 -20.48
CA ILE A 219 15.20 -8.60 -20.47
C ILE A 219 14.53 -9.97 -20.65
N LEU A 220 13.48 -10.27 -19.91
CA LEU A 220 12.74 -11.52 -20.04
C LEU A 220 12.10 -11.68 -21.42
N SER A 221 11.57 -10.60 -21.97
CA SER A 221 11.00 -10.59 -23.31
C SER A 221 12.04 -10.93 -24.38
N LEU A 222 13.25 -10.41 -24.24
CA LEU A 222 14.36 -10.72 -25.16
C LEU A 222 14.83 -12.17 -25.06
N ILE A 223 14.74 -12.78 -23.87
CA ILE A 223 15.25 -14.15 -23.63
C ILE A 223 14.19 -15.21 -23.94
N HIS A 224 12.91 -14.99 -23.61
CA HIS A 224 11.86 -16.02 -23.62
C HIS A 224 10.77 -15.83 -24.67
N ILE A 225 10.63 -14.64 -25.27
CA ILE A 225 9.60 -14.35 -26.27
C ILE A 225 10.28 -14.19 -27.65
N SER A 226 11.07 -15.19 -28.04
CA SER A 226 11.73 -15.19 -29.36
C SER A 226 10.81 -15.64 -30.51
N GLU A 227 9.56 -16.02 -30.23
CA GLU A 227 8.58 -16.29 -31.31
C GLU A 227 7.33 -15.39 -31.17
N PRO A 228 7.09 -14.51 -32.14
CA PRO A 228 5.76 -13.91 -32.27
C PRO A 228 4.82 -15.02 -32.70
N THR A 229 4.00 -15.53 -31.76
CA THR A 229 2.83 -16.33 -32.18
C THR A 229 2.03 -15.45 -33.11
N ARG A 230 2.11 -15.71 -34.39
CA ARG A 230 1.26 -15.07 -35.41
C ARG A 230 -0.17 -15.36 -34.99
N LEU A 231 -0.84 -14.35 -34.44
CA LEU A 231 -2.28 -14.32 -34.37
C LEU A 231 -2.76 -14.32 -35.83
N THR A 232 -2.95 -15.48 -36.39
CA THR A 232 -3.78 -15.66 -37.57
C THR A 232 -5.20 -15.30 -37.14
N MET A 233 -5.66 -14.16 -37.63
CA MET A 233 -7.07 -13.78 -37.65
C MET A 233 -7.87 -14.84 -38.40
#